data_c7a602a8b58d7f29adccbe5e5fb31db0
#
_entry.id   c7a602a8b58d7f29adccbe5e5fb31db0
#
_cell.length_a   1.000
_cell.length_b   1.000
_cell.length_c   1.000
_cell.angle_alpha   90.00
_cell.angle_beta   90.00
_cell.angle_gamma   90.00
#
_symmetry.space_group_name_H-M   'P 1'
#
loop_
_entity.id
_entity.type
_entity.pdbx_description
1 polymer ?
#
loop_
_entity_poly.entity_id
_entity_poly.type
_entity_poly.pdbx_seq_one_letter_code
_entity_poly.pdbx_strand_id
1 'polypeptide(L)'
;MAEPKRNDPAPLSPQPIAGGIAARALGARAAPYLSDLNPEQREAVETVDGPVLVLAGAGTGKTRVLTTRIAHILNLGRARPSEILAVTFTNKAAREMKDRVGQMVGQIVEGMPWLGTFHSIGVKVLRRHAELVGLKNNFTILDVDDQIRLIKMILEAEKLDEKRWPARVLAMLIDGWKNRGLTPEQVPSGEAASFANGKGKKLYIAYQERLKTLNAADFGDLLLENIRLFRQNADVLRNFQNRFKFILVDEYQDTNVAQYLWLKLLAQTPSASTAVIPGSGEAVDRESGATVLSASSPGRREAPSPGDPDQGGTDTVPMTRHGRDKPGHDERENVAIAGST
;
A
#
# COMPACT_ATOMS: atom_id res chain seq x y z
N MET A 1 37.20 44.37 -68.09
CA MET A 1 36.76 43.11 -67.44
C MET A 1 36.93 43.35 -65.95
N ALA A 2 35.81 43.53 -65.21
CA ALA A 2 35.77 43.72 -63.79
C ALA A 2 35.23 42.49 -63.14
N GLU A 3 36.01 41.91 -62.19
CA GLU A 3 35.56 40.71 -61.43
C GLU A 3 34.43 41.04 -60.45
N PRO A 4 33.44 40.15 -60.22
CA PRO A 4 32.40 40.35 -59.24
C PRO A 4 32.88 40.08 -57.85
N LYS A 5 32.66 41.01 -56.91
CA LYS A 5 32.90 40.88 -55.48
C LYS A 5 32.02 39.77 -54.90
N ARG A 6 32.63 38.79 -54.22
CA ARG A 6 31.94 37.81 -53.36
C ARG A 6 31.39 38.48 -52.11
N ASN A 7 30.08 38.42 -51.93
CA ASN A 7 29.46 38.77 -50.66
C ASN A 7 29.59 37.58 -49.73
N ASP A 8 30.48 37.68 -48.74
CA ASP A 8 30.51 36.74 -47.60
C ASP A 8 29.33 37.06 -46.65
N PRO A 9 28.54 36.06 -46.20
CA PRO A 9 27.49 36.31 -45.22
C PRO A 9 28.11 36.61 -43.85
N ALA A 10 27.60 37.65 -43.19
CA ALA A 10 27.98 38.05 -41.85
C ALA A 10 27.78 36.91 -40.82
N PRO A 11 28.65 36.79 -39.81
CA PRO A 11 28.53 35.78 -38.80
C PRO A 11 27.23 35.98 -37.98
N LEU A 12 26.41 34.91 -37.90
CA LEU A 12 25.22 34.87 -37.09
C LEU A 12 25.62 34.99 -35.62
N SER A 13 25.21 36.08 -34.97
CA SER A 13 25.31 36.26 -33.53
C SER A 13 24.54 35.15 -32.81
N PRO A 14 25.08 34.51 -31.76
CA PRO A 14 24.36 33.52 -31.00
C PRO A 14 23.13 34.17 -30.34
N GLN A 15 21.95 33.70 -30.71
CA GLN A 15 20.73 34.08 -30.02
C GLN A 15 20.76 33.51 -28.59
N PRO A 16 20.44 34.30 -27.56
CA PRO A 16 20.37 33.80 -26.21
C PRO A 16 19.23 32.79 -26.12
N ILE A 17 19.56 31.60 -25.60
CA ILE A 17 18.57 30.56 -25.25
C ILE A 17 17.66 31.14 -24.17
N ALA A 18 16.51 31.68 -24.58
CA ALA A 18 15.48 32.20 -23.71
C ALA A 18 14.78 30.98 -23.01
N GLY A 19 15.37 30.50 -21.92
CA GLY A 19 14.83 29.37 -21.18
C GLY A 19 15.09 29.38 -19.67
N GLY A 20 15.87 30.31 -19.14
CA GLY A 20 16.35 30.17 -17.76
C GLY A 20 15.58 30.97 -16.70
N ILE A 21 15.13 32.15 -16.95
CA ILE A 21 14.59 33.07 -15.92
C ILE A 21 13.10 33.36 -16.15
N ALA A 22 12.66 33.54 -17.39
CA ALA A 22 11.26 33.78 -17.73
C ALA A 22 10.38 32.54 -17.47
N ALA A 23 10.92 31.32 -17.67
CA ALA A 23 10.23 30.09 -17.35
C ALA A 23 10.08 29.88 -15.83
N ARG A 24 11.02 30.37 -15.02
CA ARG A 24 10.90 30.39 -13.55
C ARG A 24 9.94 31.46 -13.03
N ALA A 25 9.82 32.59 -13.71
CA ALA A 25 8.88 33.65 -13.36
C ALA A 25 7.42 33.29 -13.76
N LEU A 26 7.23 32.46 -14.79
CA LEU A 26 5.90 31.90 -15.15
C LEU A 26 5.44 30.82 -14.20
N GLY A 27 6.32 30.15 -13.45
CA GLY A 27 6.01 29.20 -12.40
C GLY A 27 5.42 29.80 -11.11
N ALA A 28 5.46 31.15 -10.97
CA ALA A 28 4.91 31.85 -9.81
C ALA A 28 3.41 32.20 -9.95
N ARG A 29 2.73 31.86 -11.04
CA ARG A 29 1.26 31.84 -11.07
C ARG A 29 0.80 30.64 -10.27
N ALA A 30 0.11 30.90 -9.15
CA ALA A 30 -0.52 29.85 -8.36
C ALA A 30 -1.25 28.89 -9.32
N ALA A 31 -0.82 27.63 -9.32
CA ALA A 31 -1.39 26.63 -10.24
C ALA A 31 -2.92 26.59 -10.02
N PRO A 32 -3.73 26.68 -11.09
CA PRO A 32 -5.19 26.84 -10.96
C PRO A 32 -5.83 25.80 -10.05
N TYR A 33 -5.27 24.58 -9.98
CA TYR A 33 -5.76 23.48 -9.12
C TYR A 33 -5.52 23.72 -7.62
N LEU A 34 -4.68 24.70 -7.24
CA LEU A 34 -4.44 25.06 -5.83
C LEU A 34 -5.42 26.11 -5.32
N SER A 35 -6.06 26.90 -6.22
CA SER A 35 -6.94 28.01 -5.84
C SER A 35 -8.18 27.58 -5.07
N ASP A 36 -8.66 26.37 -5.35
CA ASP A 36 -9.90 25.83 -4.78
C ASP A 36 -9.67 24.97 -3.53
N LEU A 37 -8.45 24.91 -3.01
CA LEU A 37 -8.13 24.18 -1.78
C LEU A 37 -8.26 25.10 -0.57
N ASN A 38 -8.79 24.54 0.52
CA ASN A 38 -8.72 25.21 1.82
C ASN A 38 -7.25 25.22 2.33
N PRO A 39 -6.91 26.00 3.38
CA PRO A 39 -5.52 26.11 3.86
C PRO A 39 -4.89 24.76 4.21
N GLU A 40 -5.60 23.88 4.93
CA GLU A 40 -5.10 22.59 5.37
C GLU A 40 -4.90 21.62 4.18
N GLN A 41 -5.83 21.63 3.22
CA GLN A 41 -5.71 20.86 1.99
C GLN A 41 -4.52 21.33 1.16
N ARG A 42 -4.31 22.67 1.09
CA ARG A 42 -3.18 23.26 0.38
C ARG A 42 -1.87 22.88 1.03
N GLU A 43 -1.76 22.98 2.35
CA GLU A 43 -0.58 22.56 3.10
C GLU A 43 -0.24 21.09 2.81
N ALA A 44 -1.24 20.19 2.88
CA ALA A 44 -1.05 18.78 2.56
C ALA A 44 -0.60 18.54 1.11
N VAL A 45 -1.00 19.36 0.15
CA VAL A 45 -0.59 19.25 -1.25
C VAL A 45 0.82 19.81 -1.47
N GLU A 46 1.15 20.95 -0.88
CA GLU A 46 2.41 21.67 -1.07
C GLU A 46 3.57 21.06 -0.26
N THR A 47 3.30 20.35 0.85
CA THR A 47 4.32 19.63 1.62
C THR A 47 4.79 18.38 0.86
N VAL A 48 5.71 18.52 -0.08
CA VAL A 48 6.16 17.40 -0.95
C VAL A 48 7.24 16.55 -0.32
N ASP A 49 8.02 17.08 0.59
CA ASP A 49 9.13 16.38 1.23
C ASP A 49 8.70 15.71 2.55
N GLY A 50 9.21 14.51 2.81
CA GLY A 50 8.90 13.75 4.02
C GLY A 50 7.52 13.05 4.01
N PRO A 51 7.22 12.26 5.05
CA PRO A 51 5.95 11.59 5.19
C PRO A 51 4.84 12.57 5.61
N VAL A 52 3.70 12.49 4.94
CA VAL A 52 2.51 13.30 5.25
C VAL A 52 1.35 12.37 5.56
N LEU A 53 0.68 12.59 6.69
CA LEU A 53 -0.56 11.92 7.07
C LEU A 53 -1.68 12.95 7.14
N VAL A 54 -2.72 12.75 6.35
CA VAL A 54 -3.92 13.62 6.35
C VAL A 54 -5.04 12.89 7.08
N LEU A 55 -5.50 13.45 8.19
CA LEU A 55 -6.63 12.99 8.96
C LEU A 55 -7.85 13.85 8.60
N ALA A 56 -8.88 13.24 8.02
CA ALA A 56 -10.02 13.99 7.53
C ALA A 56 -11.30 13.15 7.56
N GLY A 57 -12.41 13.75 7.93
CA GLY A 57 -13.72 13.11 7.96
C GLY A 57 -14.28 12.79 6.56
N ALA A 58 -15.39 12.07 6.50
CA ALA A 58 -16.10 11.80 5.25
C ALA A 58 -16.53 13.10 4.57
N GLY A 59 -16.41 13.17 3.24
CA GLY A 59 -16.84 14.34 2.46
C GLY A 59 -15.91 15.55 2.51
N THR A 60 -14.81 15.54 3.27
CA THR A 60 -13.87 16.66 3.40
C THR A 60 -12.91 16.81 2.23
N GLY A 61 -12.99 15.96 1.23
CA GLY A 61 -12.18 16.05 0.01
C GLY A 61 -10.84 15.33 0.05
N LYS A 62 -10.68 14.26 0.86
CA LYS A 62 -9.46 13.43 0.92
C LYS A 62 -8.91 13.03 -0.45
N THR A 63 -9.76 12.44 -1.29
CA THR A 63 -9.37 12.01 -2.66
C THR A 63 -8.98 13.22 -3.51
N ARG A 64 -9.55 14.42 -3.28
CA ARG A 64 -9.16 15.65 -3.95
C ARG A 64 -7.75 16.05 -3.55
N VAL A 65 -7.43 16.06 -2.26
CA VAL A 65 -6.08 16.33 -1.75
C VAL A 65 -5.08 15.37 -2.39
N LEU A 66 -5.36 14.06 -2.38
CA LEU A 66 -4.49 13.02 -2.94
C LEU A 66 -4.23 13.24 -4.42
N THR A 67 -5.29 13.44 -5.24
CA THR A 67 -5.16 13.63 -6.69
C THR A 67 -4.48 14.94 -7.04
N THR A 68 -4.76 16.01 -6.29
CA THR A 68 -4.11 17.31 -6.47
C THR A 68 -2.62 17.25 -6.09
N ARG A 69 -2.27 16.50 -5.02
CA ARG A 69 -0.87 16.27 -4.65
C ARG A 69 -0.10 15.50 -5.74
N ILE A 70 -0.69 14.47 -6.34
CA ILE A 70 -0.08 13.77 -7.48
C ILE A 70 0.20 14.76 -8.61
N ALA A 71 -0.78 15.56 -9.00
CA ALA A 71 -0.64 16.56 -10.04
C ALA A 71 0.44 17.60 -9.69
N HIS A 72 0.51 18.02 -8.45
CA HIS A 72 1.49 18.99 -7.96
C HIS A 72 2.93 18.42 -8.02
N ILE A 73 3.16 17.20 -7.57
CA ILE A 73 4.45 16.50 -7.65
C ILE A 73 4.93 16.41 -9.12
N LEU A 74 4.02 16.04 -10.04
CA LEU A 74 4.31 15.95 -11.47
C LEU A 74 4.64 17.32 -12.08
N ASN A 75 3.85 18.34 -11.78
CA ASN A 75 4.04 19.69 -12.29
C ASN A 75 5.32 20.37 -11.77
N LEU A 76 5.73 20.05 -10.54
CA LEU A 76 7.01 20.49 -9.98
C LEU A 76 8.22 19.73 -10.56
N GLY A 77 7.98 18.66 -11.35
CA GLY A 77 9.05 17.80 -11.87
C GLY A 77 9.78 17.00 -10.79
N ARG A 78 9.17 16.82 -9.60
CA ARG A 78 9.78 16.07 -8.47
C ARG A 78 9.83 14.56 -8.75
N ALA A 79 8.94 14.06 -9.59
CA ALA A 79 8.92 12.67 -10.05
C ALA A 79 8.36 12.56 -11.46
N ARG A 80 8.77 11.51 -12.16
CA ARG A 80 8.15 11.07 -13.42
C ARG A 80 6.88 10.28 -13.11
N PRO A 81 5.92 10.18 -14.05
CA PRO A 81 4.70 9.39 -13.86
C PRO A 81 4.96 7.93 -13.44
N SER A 82 6.03 7.32 -13.97
CA SER A 82 6.44 5.95 -13.64
C SER A 82 7.14 5.80 -12.29
N GLU A 83 7.43 6.88 -11.58
CA GLU A 83 8.09 6.91 -10.28
C GLU A 83 7.11 7.16 -9.12
N ILE A 84 5.81 7.26 -9.42
CA ILE A 84 4.75 7.45 -8.43
C ILE A 84 3.93 6.16 -8.33
N LEU A 85 3.86 5.59 -7.11
CA LEU A 85 2.92 4.53 -6.75
C LEU A 85 1.70 5.18 -6.09
N ALA A 86 0.52 5.04 -6.69
CA ALA A 86 -0.73 5.52 -6.12
C ALA A 86 -1.73 4.36 -6.01
N VAL A 87 -2.12 4.01 -4.80
CA VAL A 87 -2.98 2.85 -4.53
C VAL A 87 -4.27 3.23 -3.83
N THR A 88 -5.34 2.55 -4.22
CA THR A 88 -6.67 2.63 -3.61
C THR A 88 -7.30 1.22 -3.54
N PHE A 89 -8.51 1.12 -2.98
CA PHE A 89 -9.14 -0.19 -2.73
C PHE A 89 -9.99 -0.70 -3.90
N THR A 90 -10.65 0.19 -4.65
CA THR A 90 -11.60 -0.21 -5.68
C THR A 90 -11.18 0.24 -7.08
N ASN A 91 -11.54 -0.56 -8.08
CA ASN A 91 -11.31 -0.20 -9.48
C ASN A 91 -12.05 1.10 -9.88
N LYS A 92 -13.18 1.39 -9.24
CA LYS A 92 -13.92 2.64 -9.45
C LYS A 92 -13.11 3.82 -8.94
N ALA A 93 -12.63 3.76 -7.69
CA ALA A 93 -11.80 4.81 -7.11
C ALA A 93 -10.49 5.02 -7.91
N ALA A 94 -9.86 3.94 -8.37
CA ALA A 94 -8.66 4.03 -9.20
C ALA A 94 -8.92 4.76 -10.54
N ARG A 95 -10.06 4.51 -11.19
CA ARG A 95 -10.47 5.24 -12.41
C ARG A 95 -10.74 6.69 -12.12
N GLU A 96 -11.54 6.99 -11.10
CA GLU A 96 -11.83 8.38 -10.68
C GLU A 96 -10.55 9.14 -10.34
N MET A 97 -9.59 8.50 -9.65
CA MET A 97 -8.29 9.09 -9.36
C MET A 97 -7.53 9.40 -10.66
N LYS A 98 -7.48 8.46 -11.61
CA LYS A 98 -6.84 8.63 -12.90
C LYS A 98 -7.46 9.78 -13.69
N ASP A 99 -8.79 9.84 -13.74
CA ASP A 99 -9.54 10.88 -14.46
C ASP A 99 -9.28 12.27 -13.86
N ARG A 100 -9.32 12.39 -12.53
CA ARG A 100 -9.05 13.66 -11.83
C ARG A 100 -7.61 14.14 -12.02
N VAL A 101 -6.63 13.25 -11.92
CA VAL A 101 -5.23 13.59 -12.22
C VAL A 101 -5.10 14.02 -13.68
N GLY A 102 -5.72 13.29 -14.62
CA GLY A 102 -5.73 13.60 -16.04
C GLY A 102 -6.30 14.98 -16.37
N GLN A 103 -7.34 15.42 -15.66
CA GLN A 103 -7.90 16.77 -15.82
C GLN A 103 -6.91 17.86 -15.43
N MET A 104 -5.98 17.59 -14.50
CA MET A 104 -5.00 18.58 -14.03
C MET A 104 -3.68 18.54 -14.81
N VAL A 105 -3.24 17.37 -15.26
CA VAL A 105 -1.92 17.19 -15.91
C VAL A 105 -2.01 16.71 -17.37
N GLY A 106 -3.22 16.52 -17.89
CA GLY A 106 -3.46 16.06 -19.26
C GLY A 106 -2.97 14.63 -19.50
N GLN A 107 -2.44 14.38 -20.70
CA GLN A 107 -2.02 13.03 -21.12
C GLN A 107 -0.86 12.43 -20.30
N ILE A 108 -0.19 13.21 -19.45
CA ILE A 108 0.89 12.73 -18.56
C ILE A 108 0.41 11.56 -17.69
N VAL A 109 -0.87 11.54 -17.31
CA VAL A 109 -1.48 10.47 -16.51
C VAL A 109 -1.41 9.10 -17.18
N GLU A 110 -1.38 9.03 -18.52
CA GLU A 110 -1.25 7.77 -19.25
C GLU A 110 0.11 7.09 -19.01
N GLY A 111 1.13 7.86 -18.65
CA GLY A 111 2.45 7.39 -18.24
C GLY A 111 2.51 6.88 -16.78
N MET A 112 1.37 6.76 -16.05
CA MET A 112 1.31 6.29 -14.66
C MET A 112 0.92 4.81 -14.57
N PRO A 113 1.84 3.85 -14.79
CA PRO A 113 1.53 2.43 -14.78
C PRO A 113 1.21 1.89 -13.37
N TRP A 114 1.60 2.64 -12.32
CA TRP A 114 1.52 2.26 -10.93
C TRP A 114 0.41 2.98 -10.16
N LEU A 115 -0.58 3.52 -10.88
CA LEU A 115 -1.85 3.98 -10.33
C LEU A 115 -2.89 2.88 -10.49
N GLY A 116 -3.49 2.44 -9.37
CA GLY A 116 -4.45 1.34 -9.40
C GLY A 116 -4.83 0.82 -8.02
N THR A 117 -5.48 -0.35 -7.98
CA THR A 117 -5.75 -1.05 -6.71
C THR A 117 -4.54 -1.85 -6.26
N PHE A 118 -4.45 -2.15 -4.95
CA PHE A 118 -3.41 -3.02 -4.39
C PHE A 118 -3.23 -4.31 -5.21
N HIS A 119 -4.33 -5.00 -5.50
CA HIS A 119 -4.30 -6.25 -6.27
C HIS A 119 -3.87 -6.05 -7.72
N SER A 120 -4.35 -4.99 -8.40
CA SER A 120 -3.96 -4.74 -9.79
C SER A 120 -2.47 -4.41 -9.93
N ILE A 121 -1.89 -3.70 -8.97
CA ILE A 121 -0.46 -3.44 -8.91
C ILE A 121 0.30 -4.73 -8.54
N GLY A 122 -0.20 -5.49 -7.57
CA GLY A 122 0.36 -6.80 -7.20
C GLY A 122 0.47 -7.75 -8.39
N VAL A 123 -0.57 -7.86 -9.21
CA VAL A 123 -0.54 -8.64 -10.47
C VAL A 123 0.56 -8.16 -11.41
N LYS A 124 0.71 -6.84 -11.59
CA LYS A 124 1.74 -6.28 -12.48
C LYS A 124 3.16 -6.63 -12.01
N VAL A 125 3.39 -6.58 -10.70
CA VAL A 125 4.68 -6.97 -10.10
C VAL A 125 4.91 -8.47 -10.29
N LEU A 126 3.93 -9.31 -9.90
CA LEU A 126 4.07 -10.77 -9.99
C LEU A 126 4.27 -11.25 -11.43
N ARG A 127 3.53 -10.71 -12.40
CA ARG A 127 3.71 -11.12 -13.81
C ARG A 127 5.13 -10.86 -14.35
N ARG A 128 5.82 -9.86 -13.82
CA ARG A 128 7.21 -9.54 -14.21
C ARG A 128 8.23 -10.46 -13.55
N HIS A 129 7.89 -11.05 -12.42
CA HIS A 129 8.79 -11.85 -11.58
C HIS A 129 8.18 -13.20 -11.18
N ALA A 130 7.26 -13.71 -12.00
CA ALA A 130 6.45 -14.88 -11.68
C ALA A 130 7.28 -16.13 -11.36
N GLU A 131 8.36 -16.34 -12.10
CA GLU A 131 9.26 -17.49 -11.93
C GLU A 131 9.93 -17.53 -10.56
N LEU A 132 10.22 -16.37 -9.97
CA LEU A 132 10.83 -16.26 -8.64
C LEU A 132 9.90 -16.71 -7.51
N VAL A 133 8.59 -16.80 -7.78
CA VAL A 133 7.59 -17.29 -6.83
C VAL A 133 7.00 -18.65 -7.24
N GLY A 134 7.57 -19.28 -8.28
CA GLY A 134 7.14 -20.59 -8.77
C GLY A 134 5.87 -20.57 -9.62
N LEU A 135 5.58 -19.43 -10.26
CA LEU A 135 4.48 -19.25 -11.23
C LEU A 135 5.06 -18.96 -12.62
N LYS A 136 4.24 -19.12 -13.66
CA LYS A 136 4.53 -18.59 -14.99
C LYS A 136 3.88 -17.22 -15.14
N ASN A 137 4.40 -16.36 -16.03
CA ASN A 137 3.90 -15.00 -16.23
C ASN A 137 2.43 -14.91 -16.67
N ASN A 138 1.89 -15.98 -17.25
CA ASN A 138 0.50 -16.11 -17.69
C ASN A 138 -0.40 -16.82 -16.68
N PHE A 139 -0.04 -16.83 -15.39
CA PHE A 139 -0.86 -17.49 -14.37
C PHE A 139 -2.30 -16.98 -14.36
N THR A 140 -3.23 -17.90 -14.03
CA THR A 140 -4.66 -17.61 -13.89
C THR A 140 -4.95 -17.07 -12.50
N ILE A 141 -5.85 -16.09 -12.40
CA ILE A 141 -6.35 -15.59 -11.10
C ILE A 141 -7.70 -16.26 -10.86
N LEU A 142 -7.77 -17.08 -9.81
CA LEU A 142 -9.00 -17.76 -9.42
C LEU A 142 -9.93 -16.78 -8.70
N ASP A 143 -11.21 -16.85 -9.06
CA ASP A 143 -12.27 -16.21 -8.30
C ASP A 143 -12.67 -17.05 -7.07
N VAL A 144 -13.62 -16.53 -6.27
CA VAL A 144 -14.07 -17.20 -5.04
C VAL A 144 -14.74 -18.56 -5.31
N ASP A 145 -15.47 -18.70 -6.42
CA ASP A 145 -16.16 -19.95 -6.74
C ASP A 145 -15.17 -21.02 -7.22
N ASP A 146 -14.17 -20.65 -8.00
CA ASP A 146 -13.08 -21.52 -8.40
C ASP A 146 -12.23 -21.96 -7.19
N GLN A 147 -11.95 -21.03 -6.27
CA GLN A 147 -11.27 -21.32 -5.00
C GLN A 147 -12.04 -22.37 -4.19
N ILE A 148 -13.34 -22.16 -3.98
CA ILE A 148 -14.19 -23.11 -3.23
C ILE A 148 -14.23 -24.47 -3.94
N ARG A 149 -14.33 -24.49 -5.27
CA ARG A 149 -14.33 -25.72 -6.06
C ARG A 149 -13.03 -26.50 -5.90
N LEU A 150 -11.89 -25.81 -5.94
CA LEU A 150 -10.58 -26.42 -5.73
C LEU A 150 -10.45 -26.97 -4.31
N ILE A 151 -10.90 -26.24 -3.30
CA ILE A 151 -10.89 -26.68 -1.90
C ILE A 151 -11.77 -27.92 -1.71
N LYS A 152 -12.95 -28.00 -2.33
CA LYS A 152 -13.80 -29.22 -2.30
C LYS A 152 -13.06 -30.45 -2.79
N MET A 153 -12.36 -30.34 -3.91
CA MET A 153 -11.55 -31.44 -4.44
C MET A 153 -10.45 -31.89 -3.45
N ILE A 154 -9.85 -30.94 -2.73
CA ILE A 154 -8.84 -31.25 -1.72
C ILE A 154 -9.46 -31.94 -0.51
N LEU A 155 -10.62 -31.47 -0.02
CA LEU A 155 -11.32 -32.11 1.09
C LEU A 155 -11.73 -33.56 0.74
N GLU A 156 -12.22 -33.80 -0.47
CA GLU A 156 -12.58 -35.13 -0.98
C GLU A 156 -11.34 -36.03 -1.03
N ALA A 157 -10.22 -35.56 -1.57
CA ALA A 157 -8.97 -36.31 -1.61
C ALA A 157 -8.43 -36.66 -0.21
N GLU A 158 -8.64 -35.79 0.78
CA GLU A 158 -8.31 -36.04 2.19
C GLU A 158 -9.38 -36.82 2.95
N LYS A 159 -10.42 -37.30 2.26
CA LYS A 159 -11.56 -38.08 2.82
C LYS A 159 -12.26 -37.35 3.98
N LEU A 160 -12.44 -36.02 3.84
CA LEU A 160 -13.12 -35.17 4.81
C LEU A 160 -14.57 -34.96 4.38
N ASP A 161 -15.50 -35.15 5.31
CA ASP A 161 -16.92 -34.89 5.06
C ASP A 161 -17.20 -33.41 4.93
N GLU A 162 -17.61 -32.95 3.74
CA GLU A 162 -17.93 -31.56 3.44
C GLU A 162 -19.10 -31.02 4.28
N LYS A 163 -20.03 -31.89 4.74
CA LYS A 163 -21.13 -31.45 5.62
C LYS A 163 -20.61 -31.03 6.99
N ARG A 164 -19.59 -31.73 7.50
CA ARG A 164 -18.94 -31.41 8.76
C ARG A 164 -17.87 -30.28 8.61
N TRP A 165 -17.17 -30.24 7.49
CA TRP A 165 -16.05 -29.34 7.22
C TRP A 165 -16.28 -28.62 5.89
N PRO A 166 -17.17 -27.60 5.85
CA PRO A 166 -17.52 -26.94 4.60
C PRO A 166 -16.31 -26.24 3.93
N ALA A 167 -16.15 -26.46 2.63
CA ALA A 167 -15.06 -25.85 1.84
C ALA A 167 -15.03 -24.32 1.95
N ARG A 168 -16.21 -23.68 2.03
CA ARG A 168 -16.33 -22.22 2.21
C ARG A 168 -15.69 -21.74 3.52
N VAL A 169 -15.79 -22.52 4.60
CA VAL A 169 -15.17 -22.19 5.89
C VAL A 169 -13.65 -22.25 5.78
N LEU A 170 -13.11 -23.28 5.11
CA LEU A 170 -11.67 -23.36 4.87
C LEU A 170 -11.17 -22.23 3.96
N ALA A 171 -11.93 -21.88 2.92
CA ALA A 171 -11.62 -20.74 2.06
C ALA A 171 -11.51 -19.45 2.89
N MET A 172 -12.48 -19.15 3.76
CA MET A 172 -12.46 -17.98 4.65
C MET A 172 -11.26 -17.99 5.60
N LEU A 173 -10.89 -19.14 6.15
CA LEU A 173 -9.72 -19.26 7.03
C LEU A 173 -8.43 -18.97 6.27
N ILE A 174 -8.26 -19.58 5.09
CA ILE A 174 -7.08 -19.36 4.23
C ILE A 174 -7.00 -17.88 3.82
N ASP A 175 -8.11 -17.28 3.41
CA ASP A 175 -8.17 -15.86 3.05
C ASP A 175 -7.80 -14.96 4.23
N GLY A 176 -8.32 -15.26 5.43
CA GLY A 176 -7.96 -14.57 6.66
C GLY A 176 -6.47 -14.68 7.00
N TRP A 177 -5.83 -15.83 6.78
CA TRP A 177 -4.39 -16.01 6.97
C TRP A 177 -3.59 -15.22 5.93
N LYS A 178 -3.98 -15.27 4.65
CA LYS A 178 -3.34 -14.51 3.57
C LYS A 178 -3.46 -13.00 3.79
N ASN A 179 -4.60 -12.51 4.24
CA ASN A 179 -4.82 -11.10 4.58
C ASN A 179 -3.96 -10.60 5.75
N ARG A 180 -3.45 -11.53 6.58
CA ARG A 180 -2.43 -11.26 7.60
C ARG A 180 -1.00 -11.47 7.13
N GLY A 181 -0.80 -11.82 5.85
CA GLY A 181 0.51 -12.07 5.27
C GLY A 181 1.15 -13.39 5.73
N LEU A 182 0.34 -14.36 6.18
CA LEU A 182 0.82 -15.64 6.70
C LEU A 182 0.86 -16.71 5.60
N THR A 183 2.05 -17.27 5.39
CA THR A 183 2.21 -18.50 4.61
C THR A 183 1.71 -19.71 5.43
N PRO A 184 1.47 -20.87 4.80
CA PRO A 184 1.05 -22.07 5.55
C PRO A 184 1.94 -22.40 6.75
N GLU A 185 3.26 -22.20 6.63
CA GLU A 185 4.24 -22.48 7.68
C GLU A 185 4.08 -21.54 8.88
N GLN A 186 3.64 -20.30 8.63
CA GLN A 186 3.52 -19.23 9.62
C GLN A 186 2.17 -19.21 10.35
N VAL A 187 1.21 -20.03 9.91
CA VAL A 187 -0.11 -20.13 10.58
C VAL A 187 0.08 -20.66 12.00
N PRO A 188 -0.43 -19.95 13.04
CA PRO A 188 -0.36 -20.42 14.44
C PRO A 188 -1.06 -21.77 14.61
N SER A 189 -0.44 -22.69 15.37
CA SER A 189 -0.95 -24.04 15.56
C SER A 189 -2.36 -24.08 16.15
N GLY A 190 -2.69 -23.16 17.07
CA GLY A 190 -4.02 -23.04 17.66
C GLY A 190 -5.11 -22.69 16.65
N GLU A 191 -4.81 -21.82 15.70
CA GLU A 191 -5.75 -21.44 14.64
C GLU A 191 -5.91 -22.57 13.61
N ALA A 192 -4.80 -23.20 13.23
CA ALA A 192 -4.82 -24.34 12.32
C ALA A 192 -5.59 -25.54 12.90
N ALA A 193 -5.61 -25.66 14.24
CA ALA A 193 -6.35 -26.71 14.95
C ALA A 193 -7.87 -26.56 14.85
N SER A 194 -8.39 -25.38 14.56
CA SER A 194 -9.83 -25.09 14.52
C SER A 194 -10.58 -25.80 13.39
N PHE A 195 -9.89 -26.24 12.32
CA PHE A 195 -10.50 -26.89 11.17
C PHE A 195 -10.02 -28.34 11.01
N ALA A 196 -10.94 -29.23 10.71
CA ALA A 196 -10.72 -30.66 10.40
C ALA A 196 -9.81 -31.38 11.42
N ASN A 197 -10.07 -31.18 12.72
CA ASN A 197 -9.32 -31.79 13.82
C ASN A 197 -7.80 -31.51 13.72
N GLY A 198 -7.41 -30.26 13.43
CA GLY A 198 -6.03 -29.85 13.34
C GLY A 198 -5.40 -29.93 11.93
N LYS A 199 -6.17 -30.30 10.92
CA LYS A 199 -5.66 -30.42 9.55
C LYS A 199 -5.60 -29.10 8.78
N GLY A 200 -6.06 -27.97 9.34
CA GLY A 200 -6.16 -26.69 8.64
C GLY A 200 -4.86 -26.28 7.93
N LYS A 201 -3.72 -26.39 8.62
CA LYS A 201 -2.40 -26.10 8.04
C LYS A 201 -2.05 -27.05 6.88
N LYS A 202 -2.26 -28.36 7.06
CA LYS A 202 -2.03 -29.37 6.00
C LYS A 202 -2.85 -29.07 4.76
N LEU A 203 -4.11 -28.72 4.94
CA LEU A 203 -5.03 -28.38 3.85
C LEU A 203 -4.63 -27.08 3.14
N TYR A 204 -4.13 -26.10 3.87
CA TYR A 204 -3.61 -24.87 3.27
C TYR A 204 -2.34 -25.14 2.44
N ILE A 205 -1.42 -26.00 2.92
CA ILE A 205 -0.26 -26.46 2.13
C ILE A 205 -0.73 -27.11 0.84
N ALA A 206 -1.63 -28.10 0.94
CA ALA A 206 -2.16 -28.81 -0.24
C ALA A 206 -2.84 -27.87 -1.23
N TYR A 207 -3.55 -26.85 -0.73
CA TYR A 207 -4.17 -25.82 -1.56
C TYR A 207 -3.14 -25.00 -2.33
N GLN A 208 -2.07 -24.53 -1.66
CA GLN A 208 -0.99 -23.75 -2.32
C GLN A 208 -0.23 -24.60 -3.35
N GLU A 209 0.04 -25.88 -3.06
CA GLU A 209 0.68 -26.80 -4.01
C GLU A 209 -0.19 -27.01 -5.25
N ARG A 210 -1.51 -27.13 -5.04
CA ARG A 210 -2.44 -27.30 -6.16
C ARG A 210 -2.53 -26.06 -7.02
N LEU A 211 -2.54 -24.86 -6.42
CA LEU A 211 -2.47 -23.60 -7.16
C LEU A 211 -1.22 -23.52 -8.02
N LYS A 212 -0.05 -23.87 -7.49
CA LYS A 212 1.21 -23.89 -8.27
C LYS A 212 1.15 -24.89 -9.41
N THR A 213 0.62 -26.09 -9.17
CA THR A 213 0.44 -27.11 -10.22
C THR A 213 -0.43 -26.61 -11.37
N LEU A 214 -1.48 -25.85 -11.05
CA LEU A 214 -2.41 -25.27 -12.03
C LEU A 214 -1.88 -23.98 -12.66
N ASN A 215 -0.73 -23.51 -12.26
CA ASN A 215 -0.22 -22.17 -12.58
C ASN A 215 -1.29 -21.11 -12.29
N ALA A 216 -1.80 -21.09 -11.08
CA ALA A 216 -2.86 -20.21 -10.63
C ALA A 216 -2.49 -19.53 -9.30
N ALA A 217 -3.15 -18.40 -9.04
CA ALA A 217 -3.09 -17.67 -7.78
C ALA A 217 -4.51 -17.18 -7.44
N ASP A 218 -4.89 -17.15 -6.18
CA ASP A 218 -6.11 -16.46 -5.75
C ASP A 218 -5.85 -14.99 -5.40
N PHE A 219 -6.89 -14.24 -5.04
CA PHE A 219 -6.75 -12.82 -4.71
C PHE A 219 -5.82 -12.57 -3.52
N GLY A 220 -5.84 -13.41 -2.49
CA GLY A 220 -4.95 -13.30 -1.34
C GLY A 220 -3.48 -13.52 -1.71
N ASP A 221 -3.22 -14.44 -2.66
CA ASP A 221 -1.88 -14.70 -3.17
C ASP A 221 -1.28 -13.50 -3.90
N LEU A 222 -2.11 -12.65 -4.52
CA LEU A 222 -1.60 -11.49 -5.26
C LEU A 222 -0.78 -10.55 -4.38
N LEU A 223 -1.04 -10.49 -3.08
CA LEU A 223 -0.26 -9.71 -2.13
C LEU A 223 0.72 -10.59 -1.35
N LEU A 224 0.30 -11.77 -0.90
CA LEU A 224 1.15 -12.69 -0.15
C LEU A 224 2.42 -13.07 -0.94
N GLU A 225 2.27 -13.43 -2.21
CA GLU A 225 3.40 -13.78 -3.08
C GLU A 225 4.28 -12.56 -3.42
N ASN A 226 3.73 -11.35 -3.49
CA ASN A 226 4.52 -10.12 -3.58
C ASN A 226 5.38 -9.90 -2.33
N ILE A 227 4.81 -10.08 -1.13
CA ILE A 227 5.56 -9.97 0.13
C ILE A 227 6.68 -11.02 0.17
N ARG A 228 6.38 -12.26 -0.25
CA ARG A 228 7.37 -13.32 -0.33
C ARG A 228 8.47 -13.00 -1.34
N LEU A 229 8.10 -12.55 -2.54
CA LEU A 229 9.02 -12.10 -3.59
C LEU A 229 10.01 -11.08 -3.05
N PHE A 230 9.52 -10.03 -2.41
CA PHE A 230 10.34 -8.94 -1.90
C PHE A 230 11.24 -9.35 -0.73
N ARG A 231 10.77 -10.25 0.14
CA ARG A 231 11.58 -10.77 1.26
C ARG A 231 12.69 -11.73 0.82
N GLN A 232 12.44 -12.50 -0.24
CA GLN A 232 13.38 -13.48 -0.74
C GLN A 232 14.34 -12.94 -1.80
N ASN A 233 14.01 -11.81 -2.45
CA ASN A 233 14.76 -11.24 -3.56
C ASN A 233 15.02 -9.74 -3.31
N ALA A 234 16.06 -9.46 -2.53
CA ALA A 234 16.40 -8.11 -2.12
C ALA A 234 16.75 -7.16 -3.28
N ASP A 235 17.25 -7.68 -4.38
CA ASP A 235 17.53 -6.96 -5.62
C ASP A 235 16.24 -6.48 -6.29
N VAL A 236 15.22 -7.35 -6.37
CA VAL A 236 13.90 -6.99 -6.88
C VAL A 236 13.27 -5.90 -6.01
N LEU A 237 13.30 -6.08 -4.68
CA LEU A 237 12.80 -5.08 -3.75
C LEU A 237 13.48 -3.72 -3.94
N ARG A 238 14.82 -3.69 -3.97
CA ARG A 238 15.60 -2.45 -4.19
C ARG A 238 15.25 -1.76 -5.51
N ASN A 239 15.01 -2.51 -6.57
CA ASN A 239 14.59 -1.94 -7.85
C ASN A 239 13.27 -1.18 -7.74
N PHE A 240 12.29 -1.69 -6.98
CA PHE A 240 11.03 -1.00 -6.74
C PHE A 240 11.18 0.15 -5.76
N GLN A 241 11.97 0.01 -4.69
CA GLN A 241 12.27 1.08 -3.74
C GLN A 241 12.96 2.27 -4.44
N ASN A 242 13.96 2.02 -5.29
CA ASN A 242 14.63 3.06 -6.07
C ASN A 242 13.70 3.69 -7.14
N ARG A 243 12.73 2.94 -7.63
CA ARG A 243 11.77 3.42 -8.62
C ARG A 243 10.76 4.36 -8.02
N PHE A 244 10.17 4.00 -6.88
CA PHE A 244 9.08 4.76 -6.29
C PHE A 244 9.60 5.89 -5.41
N LYS A 245 9.69 7.08 -5.98
CA LYS A 245 10.03 8.30 -5.23
C LYS A 245 8.88 8.77 -4.35
N PHE A 246 7.65 8.46 -4.75
CA PHE A 246 6.44 8.79 -4.00
C PHE A 246 5.50 7.59 -3.95
N ILE A 247 5.01 7.31 -2.74
CA ILE A 247 3.98 6.30 -2.47
C ILE A 247 2.79 7.03 -1.85
N LEU A 248 1.65 6.99 -2.53
CA LEU A 248 0.42 7.64 -2.10
C LEU A 248 -0.66 6.58 -1.91
N VAL A 249 -1.32 6.63 -0.77
CA VAL A 249 -2.33 5.62 -0.38
C VAL A 249 -3.62 6.33 -0.04
N ASP A 250 -4.69 5.96 -0.72
CA ASP A 250 -6.05 6.37 -0.41
C ASP A 250 -6.66 5.40 0.61
N GLU A 251 -7.47 5.91 1.55
CA GLU A 251 -8.17 5.12 2.58
C GLU A 251 -7.22 4.18 3.37
N TYR A 252 -6.09 4.72 3.82
CA TYR A 252 -5.04 3.94 4.50
C TYR A 252 -5.54 3.19 5.74
N GLN A 253 -6.53 3.72 6.43
CA GLN A 253 -7.15 3.11 7.62
C GLN A 253 -7.81 1.75 7.33
N ASP A 254 -8.22 1.51 6.07
CA ASP A 254 -8.87 0.26 5.65
C ASP A 254 -7.88 -0.83 5.23
N THR A 255 -6.57 -0.53 5.32
CA THR A 255 -5.53 -1.50 4.93
C THR A 255 -5.49 -2.70 5.87
N ASN A 256 -5.50 -3.92 5.30
CA ASN A 256 -5.21 -5.12 6.04
C ASN A 256 -3.69 -5.30 6.28
N VAL A 257 -3.33 -6.28 7.11
CA VAL A 257 -1.93 -6.50 7.49
C VAL A 257 -1.05 -6.82 6.27
N ALA A 258 -1.52 -7.59 5.29
CA ALA A 258 -0.75 -7.91 4.09
C ALA A 258 -0.49 -6.65 3.24
N GLN A 259 -1.50 -5.79 3.06
CA GLN A 259 -1.36 -4.50 2.36
C GLN A 259 -0.37 -3.58 3.10
N TYR A 260 -0.48 -3.49 4.42
CA TYR A 260 0.47 -2.74 5.24
C TYR A 260 1.91 -3.27 5.10
N LEU A 261 2.12 -4.58 5.20
CA LEU A 261 3.44 -5.20 5.05
C LEU A 261 4.04 -4.95 3.67
N TRP A 262 3.21 -5.03 2.63
CA TRP A 262 3.61 -4.74 1.25
C TRP A 262 4.06 -3.29 1.09
N LEU A 263 3.27 -2.33 1.59
CA LEU A 263 3.63 -0.90 1.59
C LEU A 263 4.90 -0.64 2.40
N LYS A 264 5.01 -1.23 3.60
CA LYS A 264 6.17 -1.08 4.47
C LYS A 264 7.46 -1.52 3.79
N LEU A 265 7.45 -2.66 3.08
CA LEU A 265 8.61 -3.13 2.32
C LEU A 265 9.02 -2.14 1.24
N LEU A 266 8.07 -1.58 0.50
CA LEU A 266 8.34 -0.63 -0.58
C LEU A 266 8.79 0.75 -0.09
N ALA A 267 8.31 1.20 1.07
CA ALA A 267 8.60 2.51 1.63
C ALA A 267 9.90 2.56 2.46
N GLN A 268 10.53 1.41 2.74
CA GLN A 268 11.81 1.37 3.44
C GLN A 268 12.93 1.89 2.54
N THR A 269 13.84 2.69 3.12
CA THR A 269 15.08 3.08 2.43
C THR A 269 15.86 1.81 2.06
N PRO A 270 16.39 1.70 0.84
CA PRO A 270 17.23 0.57 0.48
C PRO A 270 18.39 0.46 1.46
N SER A 271 18.45 -0.61 2.26
CA SER A 271 19.62 -0.85 3.10
C SER A 271 20.84 -1.00 2.20
N ALA A 272 21.89 -0.23 2.47
CA ALA A 272 23.17 -0.44 1.83
C ALA A 272 23.56 -1.90 2.08
N SER A 273 23.58 -2.71 1.02
CA SER A 273 24.08 -4.08 1.10
C SER A 273 25.52 -3.99 1.56
N THR A 274 25.80 -4.41 2.79
CA THR A 274 27.14 -4.79 3.16
C THR A 274 27.51 -5.94 2.23
N ALA A 275 28.27 -5.63 1.19
CA ALA A 275 28.91 -6.66 0.39
C ALA A 275 29.76 -7.46 1.40
N VAL A 276 29.31 -8.65 1.75
CA VAL A 276 30.11 -9.62 2.49
C VAL A 276 31.20 -10.03 1.52
N ILE A 277 32.35 -9.39 1.65
CA ILE A 277 33.60 -9.90 1.11
C ILE A 277 33.91 -11.09 2.02
N PRO A 278 33.97 -12.34 1.51
CA PRO A 278 34.41 -13.47 2.33
C PRO A 278 35.91 -13.34 2.55
N GLY A 279 36.31 -12.98 3.75
CA GLY A 279 37.72 -12.99 4.15
C GLY A 279 38.10 -11.87 5.08
N SER A 280 38.00 -12.14 6.35
CA SER A 280 38.79 -11.78 7.53
C SER A 280 37.88 -11.39 8.69
N GLY A 281 37.99 -12.21 9.76
CA GLY A 281 37.24 -11.98 11.00
C GLY A 281 37.78 -10.76 11.73
N GLU A 282 36.80 -10.04 12.30
CA GLU A 282 36.89 -9.46 13.64
C GLU A 282 35.56 -8.75 13.90
N ALA A 283 34.90 -9.21 14.95
CA ALA A 283 33.70 -8.62 15.44
C ALA A 283 34.04 -7.27 16.10
N VAL A 284 33.35 -6.20 15.67
CA VAL A 284 33.25 -4.96 16.43
C VAL A 284 31.77 -4.59 16.48
N ASP A 285 31.21 -4.80 17.66
CA ASP A 285 29.92 -4.26 18.07
C ASP A 285 29.91 -2.74 17.93
N ARG A 286 29.02 -2.21 17.12
CA ARG A 286 28.60 -0.82 17.18
C ARG A 286 27.08 -0.75 17.15
N GLU A 287 26.52 -0.53 18.31
CA GLU A 287 25.16 -0.03 18.50
C GLU A 287 24.98 1.26 17.71
N SER A 288 24.06 1.26 16.75
CA SER A 288 23.55 2.46 16.12
C SER A 288 22.14 2.70 16.63
N GLY A 289 22.02 3.67 17.55
CA GLY A 289 20.77 4.08 18.15
C GLY A 289 19.80 4.66 17.11
N ALA A 290 18.68 4.00 16.93
CA ALA A 290 17.51 4.57 16.30
C ALA A 290 16.79 5.44 17.31
N THR A 291 16.80 6.75 17.10
CA THR A 291 16.03 7.71 17.91
C THR A 291 14.55 7.55 17.57
N VAL A 292 13.83 6.87 18.44
CA VAL A 292 12.38 6.84 18.43
C VAL A 292 11.89 8.12 19.09
N LEU A 293 11.30 9.03 18.32
CA LEU A 293 10.57 10.17 18.87
C LEU A 293 9.25 9.65 19.43
N SER A 294 9.23 9.40 20.72
CA SER A 294 8.05 9.12 21.52
C SER A 294 7.34 10.45 21.78
N ALA A 295 6.10 10.57 21.28
CA ALA A 295 5.20 11.64 21.68
C ALA A 295 4.72 11.34 23.11
N SER A 296 5.13 12.17 24.07
CA SER A 296 4.74 12.10 25.46
C SER A 296 3.26 12.48 25.63
N SER A 297 2.49 11.57 26.20
CA SER A 297 1.14 11.83 26.70
C SER A 297 1.19 12.67 27.98
N PRO A 298 0.28 13.61 28.21
CA PRO A 298 0.23 14.38 29.46
C PRO A 298 -0.35 13.58 30.62
N GLY A 299 0.23 13.84 31.77
CA GLY A 299 0.13 13.17 33.04
C GLY A 299 -1.27 12.70 33.51
N ARG A 300 -1.24 11.50 34.00
CA ARG A 300 -2.30 10.89 34.81
C ARG A 300 -2.17 11.43 36.22
N ARG A 301 -3.17 12.16 36.71
CA ARG A 301 -3.33 12.49 38.12
C ARG A 301 -3.77 11.24 38.87
N GLU A 302 -3.06 10.93 39.93
CA GLU A 302 -3.41 9.89 40.92
C GLU A 302 -4.73 10.24 41.61
N ALA A 303 -5.62 9.23 41.73
CA ALA A 303 -6.78 9.24 42.60
C ALA A 303 -6.51 8.38 43.83
N PRO A 304 -7.00 8.76 45.04
CA PRO A 304 -6.71 8.04 46.27
C PRO A 304 -7.55 6.77 46.42
N SER A 305 -6.99 5.81 47.12
CA SER A 305 -7.50 4.48 47.44
C SER A 305 -8.78 4.48 48.28
N PRO A 306 -9.64 3.46 48.15
CA PRO A 306 -10.91 3.35 48.88
C PRO A 306 -10.78 2.69 50.24
N GLY A 307 -11.59 3.20 51.17
CA GLY A 307 -11.92 2.49 52.41
C GLY A 307 -13.20 1.68 52.22
N ASP A 308 -13.19 0.48 52.71
CA ASP A 308 -14.31 -0.45 52.94
C ASP A 308 -14.87 -0.25 54.35
N PRO A 309 -15.97 -0.92 54.80
CA PRO A 309 -17.25 -1.31 54.15
C PRO A 309 -18.48 -0.90 55.00
N ASP A 310 -19.71 -1.05 54.57
CA ASP A 310 -20.74 -1.90 55.20
C ASP A 310 -22.21 -1.59 54.75
N GLN A 311 -22.98 -2.68 54.59
CA GLN A 311 -24.40 -2.89 54.83
C GLN A 311 -25.53 -2.28 53.94
N GLY A 312 -26.21 -3.19 53.28
CA GLY A 312 -27.67 -3.41 53.54
C GLY A 312 -28.69 -2.73 52.64
N GLY A 313 -29.55 -3.52 51.99
CA GLY A 313 -30.87 -3.08 51.64
C GLY A 313 -31.40 -3.57 50.29
N THR A 314 -32.23 -4.58 50.35
CA THR A 314 -33.17 -5.09 49.34
C THR A 314 -34.06 -4.00 48.74
N ASP A 315 -34.39 -4.05 47.43
CA ASP A 315 -35.75 -4.18 46.91
C ASP A 315 -35.85 -4.07 45.38
N THR A 316 -36.50 -5.11 44.84
CA THR A 316 -37.51 -5.19 43.74
C THR A 316 -37.40 -4.34 42.45
N VAL A 317 -37.47 -5.11 41.36
CA VAL A 317 -37.75 -4.82 39.94
C VAL A 317 -39.05 -4.01 39.72
N PRO A 318 -39.18 -3.20 38.61
CA PRO A 318 -39.74 -3.80 37.42
C PRO A 318 -39.12 -3.34 36.06
N MET A 319 -39.25 -4.26 35.10
CA MET A 319 -39.04 -4.09 33.66
C MET A 319 -39.78 -2.86 33.09
N THR A 320 -39.05 -2.12 32.21
CA THR A 320 -39.69 -1.51 31.03
C THR A 320 -38.72 -1.51 29.82
N ARG A 321 -39.34 -1.68 28.67
CA ARG A 321 -38.79 -1.96 27.34
C ARG A 321 -38.12 -0.76 26.66
N HIS A 322 -37.20 -1.09 25.70
CA HIS A 322 -36.86 -0.42 24.45
C HIS A 322 -36.03 0.87 24.52
N GLY A 323 -34.80 0.71 24.09
CA GLY A 323 -33.92 1.73 23.55
C GLY A 323 -32.75 1.03 22.90
N ARG A 324 -32.79 0.82 21.57
CA ARG A 324 -31.60 0.44 20.79
C ARG A 324 -30.77 1.69 20.62
N ASP A 325 -29.83 1.91 21.50
CA ASP A 325 -28.73 2.84 21.22
C ASP A 325 -27.64 2.07 20.45
N LYS A 326 -27.49 2.43 19.19
CA LYS A 326 -26.34 2.10 18.41
C LYS A 326 -25.15 2.88 18.97
N PRO A 327 -23.97 2.26 19.20
CA PRO A 327 -22.78 3.00 19.50
C PRO A 327 -22.44 3.86 18.29
N GLY A 328 -22.29 5.17 18.51
CA GLY A 328 -21.83 6.11 17.49
C GLY A 328 -20.43 5.72 17.02
N HIS A 329 -20.31 5.34 15.77
CA HIS A 329 -19.03 5.24 15.09
C HIS A 329 -18.44 6.66 14.99
N ASP A 330 -17.37 6.90 15.73
CA ASP A 330 -16.51 8.08 15.54
C ASP A 330 -15.74 7.84 14.24
N GLU A 331 -16.34 8.23 13.10
CA GLU A 331 -15.80 8.07 11.75
C GLU A 331 -14.68 9.11 11.52
N ARG A 332 -13.50 8.84 12.03
CA ARG A 332 -12.27 9.53 11.63
C ARG A 332 -11.56 8.68 10.57
N GLU A 333 -11.79 9.01 9.32
CA GLU A 333 -11.09 8.39 8.20
C GLU A 333 -9.73 9.08 7.98
N ASN A 334 -8.67 8.29 7.84
CA ASN A 334 -7.30 8.76 7.70
C ASN A 334 -6.77 8.52 6.28
N VAL A 335 -6.12 9.51 5.67
CA VAL A 335 -5.35 9.34 4.43
C VAL A 335 -3.87 9.42 4.77
N ALA A 336 -3.12 8.36 4.49
CA ALA A 336 -1.68 8.35 4.67
C ALA A 336 -0.98 8.61 3.32
N ILE A 337 -0.07 9.58 3.32
CA ILE A 337 0.72 9.94 2.16
C ILE A 337 2.19 9.85 2.60
N ALA A 338 2.93 8.87 2.08
CA ALA A 338 4.34 8.69 2.37
C ALA A 338 5.18 9.22 1.21
N GLY A 339 6.17 10.06 1.52
CA GLY A 339 7.23 10.41 0.58
C GLY A 339 8.49 9.61 0.94
N SER A 340 9.15 9.00 -0.05
CA SER A 340 10.49 8.46 0.11
C SER A 340 11.52 9.46 -0.37
N THR A 341 12.56 9.65 0.39
CA THR A 341 13.74 10.46 0.02
C THR A 341 14.70 9.64 -0.82
#